data_81f6d5d4e547f9e131211afee1183803
#
_entry.id   81f6d5d4e547f9e131211afee1183803
#
_cell.length_a   1.000
_cell.length_b   1.000
_cell.length_c   1.000
_cell.angle_alpha   90.00
_cell.angle_beta   90.00
_cell.angle_gamma   90.00
#
_symmetry.space_group_name_H-M   'P 1'
#
loop_
_entity.id
_entity.type
_entity.pdbx_description
1 polymer ?
#
loop_
_entity_poly.entity_id
_entity_poly.type
_entity_poly.pdbx_seq_one_letter_code
_entity_poly.pdbx_strand_id
1 'polypeptide(L)'
;MIEIEDLHQEIRQCRACLSFGYSIEPPPLVWGKAPAPFMLIGQAPSRTDLKQRHMYSGPAAQKLLSWLRIAGFNDTDFGSTIYMTALTKCFPGRLPGKSTDRAPSAKEQFLCGNWLESQINVVRPEVIILFGKLAIDRFLGPGSMTDRIGRTYIQNGVEYIPLPHSSGASTWLNLPENRGRLELALDQVRQARLKTIADSFIS
;
A
#
# COMPACT_ATOMS: atom_id res chain seq x y z
N MET A 1 16.14 10.64 16.18
CA MET A 1 15.28 10.08 15.11
C MET A 1 14.10 9.41 15.80
N ILE A 2 12.89 9.59 15.31
CA ILE A 2 11.71 8.88 15.85
C ILE A 2 11.86 7.41 15.45
N GLU A 3 11.72 6.51 16.43
CA GLU A 3 11.66 5.07 16.17
C GLU A 3 10.29 4.70 15.57
N ILE A 4 10.24 3.62 14.80
CA ILE A 4 8.98 3.22 14.12
C ILE A 4 7.88 2.87 15.12
N GLU A 5 8.22 2.30 16.25
CA GLU A 5 7.31 1.93 17.33
C GLU A 5 6.64 3.17 17.93
N ASP A 6 7.38 4.24 18.16
CA ASP A 6 6.85 5.51 18.67
C ASP A 6 5.88 6.13 17.65
N LEU A 7 6.28 6.17 16.38
CA LEU A 7 5.40 6.63 15.29
C LEU A 7 4.11 5.78 15.20
N HIS A 8 4.22 4.47 15.37
CA HIS A 8 3.04 3.59 15.39
C HIS A 8 2.12 3.87 16.57
N GLN A 9 2.65 4.20 17.75
CA GLN A 9 1.84 4.58 18.91
C GLN A 9 1.09 5.87 18.64
N GLU A 10 1.75 6.90 18.11
CA GLU A 10 1.13 8.17 17.75
C GLU A 10 0.02 7.98 16.70
N ILE A 11 0.30 7.19 15.64
CA ILE A 11 -0.71 6.88 14.61
C ILE A 11 -1.95 6.22 15.23
N ARG A 12 -1.78 5.23 16.13
CA ARG A 12 -2.91 4.54 16.77
C ARG A 12 -3.79 5.47 17.61
N GLN A 13 -3.24 6.57 18.11
CA GLN A 13 -3.97 7.58 18.88
C GLN A 13 -4.67 8.62 17.99
N CYS A 14 -4.38 8.65 16.69
CA CYS A 14 -4.92 9.64 15.78
C CYS A 14 -6.46 9.59 15.72
N ARG A 15 -7.09 10.76 15.81
CA ARG A 15 -8.55 10.97 15.70
C ARG A 15 -8.88 12.15 14.77
N ALA A 16 -7.93 12.63 13.98
CA ALA A 16 -8.07 13.82 13.15
C ALA A 16 -9.34 13.81 12.28
N CYS A 17 -9.59 12.72 11.55
CA CYS A 17 -10.77 12.61 10.71
C CYS A 17 -12.09 12.71 11.50
N LEU A 18 -12.16 12.10 12.69
CA LEU A 18 -13.35 12.17 13.55
C LEU A 18 -13.59 13.60 14.05
N SER A 19 -12.53 14.33 14.40
CA SER A 19 -12.63 15.74 14.84
C SER A 19 -13.18 16.64 13.75
N PHE A 20 -13.03 16.28 12.48
CA PHE A 20 -13.63 16.97 11.33
C PHE A 20 -14.97 16.37 10.86
N GLY A 21 -15.56 15.44 11.62
CA GLY A 21 -16.88 14.86 11.33
C GLY A 21 -16.90 13.85 10.18
N TYR A 22 -15.75 13.28 9.80
CA TYR A 22 -15.71 12.22 8.77
C TYR A 22 -16.10 10.85 9.33
N SER A 23 -16.88 10.10 8.56
CA SER A 23 -17.36 8.75 8.92
C SER A 23 -16.27 7.67 8.75
N ILE A 24 -15.07 7.94 9.26
CA ILE A 24 -13.98 6.96 9.25
C ILE A 24 -14.00 6.15 10.55
N GLU A 25 -13.75 4.86 10.47
CA GLU A 25 -13.84 3.95 11.62
C GLU A 25 -12.43 3.64 12.16
N PRO A 26 -12.08 4.10 13.39
CA PRO A 26 -10.85 3.73 14.05
C PRO A 26 -10.90 2.29 14.61
N PRO A 27 -9.79 1.69 15.08
CA PRO A 27 -8.49 2.36 15.23
C PRO A 27 -7.72 2.47 13.93
N PRO A 28 -6.76 3.41 13.84
CA PRO A 28 -5.75 3.39 12.79
C PRO A 28 -4.94 2.09 12.84
N LEU A 29 -4.68 1.50 11.66
CA LEU A 29 -3.90 0.28 11.54
C LEU A 29 -2.52 0.59 10.96
N VAL A 30 -1.51 -0.06 11.52
CA VAL A 30 -0.12 0.01 11.08
C VAL A 30 0.49 -1.40 11.09
N TRP A 31 1.38 -1.68 10.13
CA TRP A 31 2.04 -2.98 10.06
C TRP A 31 3.38 -2.87 9.36
N GLY A 32 4.45 -3.12 10.09
CA GLY A 32 5.79 -3.21 9.55
C GLY A 32 6.86 -2.76 10.52
N LYS A 33 8.09 -3.11 10.18
CA LYS A 33 9.31 -2.69 10.88
C LYS A 33 10.06 -1.65 10.04
N ALA A 34 10.96 -0.92 10.64
CA ALA A 34 11.87 0.00 9.97
C ALA A 34 13.31 -0.21 10.47
N PRO A 35 14.31 -0.03 9.61
CA PRO A 35 14.16 0.23 8.17
C PRO A 35 13.62 -0.97 7.40
N ALA A 36 13.02 -0.73 6.22
CA ALA A 36 12.61 -1.79 5.32
C ALA A 36 12.84 -1.37 3.86
N PRO A 37 13.51 -2.19 3.04
CA PRO A 37 13.86 -1.81 1.67
C PRO A 37 12.63 -1.66 0.76
N PHE A 38 11.51 -2.32 1.10
CA PHE A 38 10.26 -2.20 0.37
C PHE A 38 9.17 -1.57 1.22
N MET A 39 8.32 -0.78 0.56
CA MET A 39 7.07 -0.29 1.16
C MET A 39 5.92 -0.56 0.20
N LEU A 40 4.84 -1.16 0.70
CA LEU A 40 3.60 -1.32 -0.05
C LEU A 40 2.59 -0.29 0.45
N ILE A 41 2.07 0.52 -0.48
CA ILE A 41 1.08 1.56 -0.18
C ILE A 41 -0.22 1.23 -0.91
N GLY A 42 -1.25 0.87 -0.14
CA GLY A 42 -2.61 0.66 -0.63
C GLY A 42 -3.50 1.90 -0.46
N GLN A 43 -4.78 1.70 -0.66
CA GLN A 43 -5.78 2.76 -0.57
C GLN A 43 -6.15 3.09 0.88
N ALA A 44 -6.63 2.11 1.62
CA ALA A 44 -7.11 2.21 2.99
C ALA A 44 -7.31 0.79 3.57
N PRO A 45 -7.34 0.62 4.90
CA PRO A 45 -7.81 -0.60 5.52
C PRO A 45 -9.24 -0.96 5.09
N SER A 46 -9.51 -2.24 4.91
CA SER A 46 -10.83 -2.79 4.66
C SER A 46 -11.61 -3.03 5.96
N ARG A 47 -12.91 -3.33 5.85
CA ARG A 47 -13.69 -3.76 7.01
C ARG A 47 -13.14 -5.04 7.64
N THR A 48 -12.58 -5.96 6.85
CA THR A 48 -11.96 -7.17 7.38
C THR A 48 -10.71 -6.83 8.19
N ASP A 49 -9.88 -5.91 7.68
CA ASP A 49 -8.69 -5.44 8.40
C ASP A 49 -9.06 -4.81 9.75
N LEU A 50 -10.11 -3.96 9.77
CA LEU A 50 -10.61 -3.36 11.00
C LEU A 50 -11.06 -4.43 12.01
N LYS A 51 -11.83 -5.43 11.57
CA LYS A 51 -12.31 -6.53 12.43
C LYS A 51 -11.17 -7.36 13.00
N GLN A 52 -10.16 -7.67 12.18
CA GLN A 52 -9.01 -8.47 12.58
C GLN A 52 -7.92 -7.64 13.27
N ARG A 53 -8.07 -6.31 13.30
CA ARG A 53 -7.06 -5.36 13.79
C ARG A 53 -5.69 -5.54 13.14
N HIS A 54 -5.70 -5.98 11.89
CA HIS A 54 -4.49 -6.26 11.11
C HIS A 54 -4.70 -5.85 9.66
N MET A 55 -3.73 -5.13 9.08
CA MET A 55 -3.77 -4.70 7.68
C MET A 55 -3.63 -5.91 6.74
N TYR A 56 -4.21 -5.77 5.55
CA TYR A 56 -4.10 -6.75 4.46
C TYR A 56 -4.63 -8.15 4.81
N SER A 57 -5.72 -8.22 5.57
CA SER A 57 -6.37 -9.47 6.00
C SER A 57 -7.54 -9.92 5.12
N GLY A 58 -8.08 -9.01 4.29
CA GLY A 58 -9.25 -9.28 3.46
C GLY A 58 -8.93 -10.06 2.17
N PRO A 59 -9.96 -10.53 1.43
CA PRO A 59 -9.77 -11.34 0.21
C PRO A 59 -8.93 -10.66 -0.87
N ALA A 60 -9.11 -9.35 -1.09
CA ALA A 60 -8.29 -8.59 -2.03
C ALA A 60 -6.82 -8.59 -1.60
N ALA A 61 -6.55 -8.44 -0.31
CA ALA A 61 -5.20 -8.49 0.23
C ALA A 61 -4.57 -9.87 0.06
N GLN A 62 -5.31 -10.95 0.31
CA GLN A 62 -4.79 -12.31 0.11
C GLN A 62 -4.37 -12.56 -1.34
N LYS A 63 -5.12 -12.03 -2.30
CA LYS A 63 -4.74 -12.08 -3.72
C LYS A 63 -3.49 -11.24 -4.01
N LEU A 64 -3.37 -10.04 -3.44
CA LEU A 64 -2.16 -9.23 -3.52
C LEU A 64 -0.94 -9.96 -2.95
N LEU A 65 -1.06 -10.54 -1.74
CA LEU A 65 0.02 -11.30 -1.12
C LEU A 65 0.43 -12.51 -1.97
N SER A 66 -0.53 -13.18 -2.64
CA SER A 66 -0.20 -14.25 -3.59
C SER A 66 0.62 -13.75 -4.79
N TRP A 67 0.36 -12.54 -5.29
CA TRP A 67 1.17 -11.91 -6.33
C TRP A 67 2.59 -11.61 -5.85
N LEU A 68 2.72 -11.10 -4.63
CA LEU A 68 4.05 -10.83 -4.06
C LEU A 68 4.83 -12.13 -3.81
N ARG A 69 4.16 -13.24 -3.46
CA ARG A 69 4.82 -14.57 -3.40
C ARG A 69 5.31 -15.01 -4.79
N ILE A 70 4.55 -14.77 -5.87
CA ILE A 70 5.02 -15.00 -7.25
C ILE A 70 6.26 -14.15 -7.56
N ALA A 71 6.34 -12.93 -7.04
CA ALA A 71 7.52 -12.07 -7.15
C ALA A 71 8.68 -12.47 -6.23
N GLY A 72 8.55 -13.56 -5.45
CA GLY A 72 9.63 -14.16 -4.67
C GLY A 72 9.63 -13.82 -3.19
N PHE A 73 8.66 -13.05 -2.67
CA PHE A 73 8.52 -12.81 -1.24
C PHE A 73 7.87 -13.99 -0.54
N ASN A 74 8.20 -14.20 0.72
CA ASN A 74 7.57 -15.21 1.58
C ASN A 74 6.76 -14.52 2.71
N ASP A 75 6.06 -15.30 3.51
CA ASP A 75 5.15 -14.76 4.53
C ASP A 75 5.90 -14.00 5.64
N THR A 76 7.15 -14.31 5.89
CA THR A 76 7.97 -13.59 6.89
C THR A 76 8.48 -12.24 6.37
N ASP A 77 8.45 -12.01 5.06
CA ASP A 77 8.84 -10.73 4.47
C ASP A 77 7.76 -9.65 4.70
N PHE A 78 6.48 -10.05 4.84
CA PHE A 78 5.39 -9.10 5.05
C PHE A 78 5.45 -8.51 6.46
N GLY A 79 5.59 -7.20 6.54
CA GLY A 79 5.82 -6.48 7.79
C GLY A 79 7.27 -6.45 8.27
N SER A 80 8.20 -7.13 7.58
CA SER A 80 9.65 -7.06 7.86
C SER A 80 10.41 -6.45 6.68
N THR A 81 10.57 -7.19 5.59
CA THR A 81 11.23 -6.72 4.36
C THR A 81 10.33 -5.75 3.58
N ILE A 82 9.01 -5.93 3.62
CA ILE A 82 8.01 -5.03 3.06
C ILE A 82 7.23 -4.36 4.18
N TYR A 83 7.40 -3.05 4.38
CA TYR A 83 6.54 -2.26 5.24
C TYR A 83 5.16 -2.08 4.60
N MET A 84 4.09 -2.43 5.32
CA MET A 84 2.74 -2.50 4.79
C MET A 84 1.89 -1.32 5.27
N THR A 85 1.50 -0.41 4.38
CA THR A 85 0.71 0.77 4.73
C THR A 85 -0.34 1.14 3.66
N ALA A 86 -1.08 2.23 3.88
CA ALA A 86 -2.08 2.75 2.96
C ALA A 86 -2.14 4.28 3.04
N LEU A 87 -2.81 4.94 2.07
CA LEU A 87 -3.01 6.39 2.05
C LEU A 87 -3.72 6.89 3.30
N THR A 88 -4.72 6.12 3.80
CA THR A 88 -5.32 6.37 5.11
C THR A 88 -5.12 5.17 6.03
N LYS A 89 -5.04 5.42 7.34
CA LYS A 89 -4.74 4.38 8.35
C LYS A 89 -5.98 3.75 8.97
N CYS A 90 -7.15 4.34 8.74
CA CYS A 90 -8.44 3.86 9.25
C CYS A 90 -9.32 3.33 8.13
N PHE A 91 -10.26 2.45 8.48
CA PHE A 91 -11.29 2.01 7.55
C PHE A 91 -12.22 3.18 7.21
N PRO A 92 -12.40 3.53 5.92
CA PRO A 92 -13.18 4.70 5.54
C PRO A 92 -14.69 4.50 5.67
N GLY A 93 -15.15 3.28 5.97
CA GLY A 93 -16.57 2.97 6.04
C GLY A 93 -17.13 2.42 4.72
N ARG A 94 -18.44 2.33 4.63
CA ARG A 94 -19.19 1.86 3.46
C ARG A 94 -20.06 2.96 2.88
N LEU A 95 -20.39 2.83 1.62
CA LEU A 95 -21.43 3.65 1.02
C LEU A 95 -22.80 3.24 1.59
N PRO A 96 -23.72 4.21 1.85
CA PRO A 96 -25.05 3.92 2.33
C PRO A 96 -25.75 2.88 1.45
N GLY A 97 -26.33 1.83 2.07
CA GLY A 97 -27.04 0.76 1.37
C GLY A 97 -26.17 -0.21 0.53
N LYS A 98 -24.83 -0.10 0.58
CA LYS A 98 -23.93 -0.99 -0.17
C LYS A 98 -23.07 -1.85 0.76
N SER A 99 -22.72 -3.05 0.26
CA SER A 99 -21.80 -3.96 0.97
C SER A 99 -20.33 -3.65 0.70
N THR A 100 -20.02 -2.85 -0.32
CA THR A 100 -18.66 -2.50 -0.72
C THR A 100 -18.08 -1.39 0.15
N ASP A 101 -16.80 -1.55 0.49
CA ASP A 101 -16.05 -0.52 1.20
C ASP A 101 -15.85 0.69 0.28
N ARG A 102 -16.00 1.90 0.83
CA ARG A 102 -15.77 3.13 0.05
C ARG A 102 -14.29 3.47 0.00
N ALA A 103 -13.90 4.21 -1.02
CA ALA A 103 -12.60 4.86 -1.06
C ALA A 103 -12.53 6.02 -0.06
N PRO A 104 -11.37 6.31 0.55
CA PRO A 104 -11.18 7.52 1.34
C PRO A 104 -11.29 8.75 0.43
N SER A 105 -11.96 9.81 0.92
CA SER A 105 -12.06 11.09 0.22
C SER A 105 -10.70 11.79 0.14
N ALA A 106 -10.56 12.76 -0.76
CA ALA A 106 -9.34 13.57 -0.86
C ALA A 106 -9.00 14.30 0.45
N LYS A 107 -10.03 14.75 1.20
CA LYS A 107 -9.83 15.41 2.51
C LYS A 107 -9.35 14.43 3.58
N GLU A 108 -9.87 13.21 3.62
CA GLU A 108 -9.39 12.16 4.53
C GLU A 108 -7.94 11.77 4.20
N GLN A 109 -7.61 11.65 2.91
CA GLN A 109 -6.24 11.41 2.47
C GLN A 109 -5.30 12.57 2.85
N PHE A 110 -5.74 13.81 2.72
CA PHE A 110 -4.97 15.00 3.13
C PHE A 110 -4.70 15.00 4.64
N LEU A 111 -5.72 14.77 5.47
CA LEU A 111 -5.58 14.72 6.94
C LEU A 111 -4.66 13.58 7.40
N CYS A 112 -4.60 12.48 6.64
CA CYS A 112 -3.76 11.33 6.94
C CYS A 112 -2.37 11.41 6.30
N GLY A 113 -2.14 12.39 5.43
CA GLY A 113 -0.94 12.51 4.61
C GLY A 113 0.35 12.61 5.42
N ASN A 114 0.36 13.42 6.49
CA ASN A 114 1.52 13.59 7.35
C ASN A 114 2.00 12.26 7.96
N TRP A 115 1.08 11.35 8.31
CA TRP A 115 1.44 10.02 8.81
C TRP A 115 2.14 9.17 7.75
N LEU A 116 1.67 9.25 6.50
CA LEU A 116 2.30 8.54 5.40
C LEU A 116 3.70 9.07 5.12
N GLU A 117 3.87 10.38 5.10
CA GLU A 117 5.18 11.03 4.92
C GLU A 117 6.15 10.67 6.05
N SER A 118 5.68 10.71 7.32
CA SER A 118 6.48 10.28 8.46
C SER A 118 6.90 8.81 8.35
N GLN A 119 6.00 7.93 7.91
CA GLN A 119 6.33 6.52 7.68
C GLN A 119 7.39 6.34 6.58
N ILE A 120 7.27 7.03 5.45
CA ILE A 120 8.27 6.98 4.38
C ILE A 120 9.65 7.45 4.89
N ASN A 121 9.67 8.53 5.66
CA ASN A 121 10.91 9.11 6.20
C ASN A 121 11.60 8.18 7.22
N VAL A 122 10.84 7.44 8.02
CA VAL A 122 11.38 6.49 9.02
C VAL A 122 11.78 5.18 8.39
N VAL A 123 10.94 4.64 7.50
CA VAL A 123 11.16 3.34 6.82
C VAL A 123 12.28 3.44 5.79
N ARG A 124 12.42 4.56 5.08
CA ARG A 124 13.42 4.81 4.03
C ARG A 124 13.44 3.71 2.97
N PRO A 125 12.31 3.44 2.31
CA PRO A 125 12.25 2.39 1.32
C PRO A 125 13.04 2.76 0.06
N GLU A 126 13.70 1.78 -0.53
CA GLU A 126 14.32 1.88 -1.87
C GLU A 126 13.28 1.68 -2.96
N VAL A 127 12.27 0.84 -2.68
CA VAL A 127 11.20 0.48 -3.61
C VAL A 127 9.83 0.67 -2.96
N ILE A 128 8.95 1.38 -3.65
CA ILE A 128 7.55 1.60 -3.23
C ILE A 128 6.62 0.90 -4.23
N ILE A 129 5.88 -0.09 -3.76
CA ILE A 129 4.84 -0.77 -4.52
C ILE A 129 3.53 -0.01 -4.31
N LEU A 130 2.98 0.56 -5.39
CA LEU A 130 1.74 1.35 -5.37
C LEU A 130 0.56 0.44 -5.74
N PHE A 131 -0.29 0.11 -4.78
CA PHE A 131 -1.38 -0.82 -4.97
C PHE A 131 -2.74 -0.13 -5.20
N GLY A 132 -3.20 -0.17 -6.44
CA GLY A 132 -4.47 0.39 -6.89
C GLY A 132 -4.42 1.86 -7.29
N LYS A 133 -5.45 2.29 -8.03
CA LYS A 133 -5.47 3.60 -8.71
C LYS A 133 -5.21 4.79 -7.77
N LEU A 134 -5.79 4.82 -6.57
CA LEU A 134 -5.60 5.96 -5.67
C LEU A 134 -4.15 6.12 -5.21
N ALA A 135 -3.46 5.01 -4.88
CA ALA A 135 -2.05 5.04 -4.52
C ALA A 135 -1.19 5.47 -5.73
N ILE A 136 -1.48 4.92 -6.90
CA ILE A 136 -0.79 5.28 -8.15
C ILE A 136 -0.95 6.77 -8.45
N ASP A 137 -2.18 7.28 -8.41
CA ASP A 137 -2.47 8.69 -8.72
C ASP A 137 -1.85 9.66 -7.68
N ARG A 138 -1.76 9.26 -6.41
CA ARG A 138 -1.15 10.08 -5.35
C ARG A 138 0.34 10.33 -5.59
N PHE A 139 1.08 9.35 -6.09
CA PHE A 139 2.53 9.42 -6.27
C PHE A 139 2.97 9.75 -7.69
N LEU A 140 2.23 9.29 -8.69
CA LEU A 140 2.58 9.47 -10.10
C LEU A 140 1.68 10.48 -10.83
N GLY A 141 0.76 11.14 -10.10
CA GLY A 141 -0.24 12.05 -10.66
C GLY A 141 -1.42 11.31 -11.33
N PRO A 142 -2.49 11.96 -11.77
CA PRO A 142 -3.62 11.36 -12.47
C PRO A 142 -3.22 10.73 -13.80
N GLY A 143 -3.80 9.57 -14.18
CA GLY A 143 -3.52 8.93 -15.46
C GLY A 143 -4.16 7.55 -15.64
N SER A 144 -3.91 6.96 -16.81
CA SER A 144 -4.40 5.63 -17.17
C SER A 144 -3.64 4.54 -16.40
N MET A 145 -4.36 3.59 -15.82
CA MET A 145 -3.79 2.38 -15.22
C MET A 145 -3.04 1.54 -16.25
N THR A 146 -3.60 1.44 -17.47
CA THR A 146 -3.05 0.65 -18.58
C THR A 146 -1.68 1.18 -19.04
N ASP A 147 -1.48 2.49 -18.98
CA ASP A 147 -0.20 3.10 -19.39
C ASP A 147 0.88 3.02 -18.31
N ARG A 148 0.49 2.71 -17.07
CA ARG A 148 1.38 2.74 -15.90
C ARG A 148 1.78 1.38 -15.40
N ILE A 149 0.86 0.42 -15.36
CA ILE A 149 1.14 -0.94 -14.90
C ILE A 149 2.04 -1.65 -15.92
N GLY A 150 3.10 -2.29 -15.43
CA GLY A 150 4.16 -2.87 -16.23
C GLY A 150 5.31 -1.90 -16.55
N ARG A 151 5.31 -0.71 -15.91
CA ARG A 151 6.42 0.25 -15.96
C ARG A 151 6.92 0.58 -14.57
N THR A 152 8.20 0.91 -14.47
CA THR A 152 8.85 1.40 -13.26
C THR A 152 9.11 2.89 -13.36
N TYR A 153 9.00 3.62 -12.26
CA TYR A 153 9.23 5.06 -12.17
C TYR A 153 10.24 5.34 -11.08
N ILE A 154 11.23 6.19 -11.36
CA ILE A 154 12.24 6.58 -10.38
C ILE A 154 12.03 8.06 -10.03
N GLN A 155 11.86 8.37 -8.75
CA GLN A 155 11.74 9.74 -8.25
C GLN A 155 12.58 9.86 -6.97
N ASN A 156 13.48 10.83 -6.93
CA ASN A 156 14.37 11.10 -5.78
C ASN A 156 15.14 9.85 -5.29
N GLY A 157 15.56 8.99 -6.22
CA GLY A 157 16.27 7.75 -5.89
C GLY A 157 15.42 6.58 -5.43
N VAL A 158 14.11 6.76 -5.29
CA VAL A 158 13.15 5.70 -4.93
C VAL A 158 12.48 5.15 -6.20
N GLU A 159 12.41 3.84 -6.28
CA GLU A 159 11.74 3.11 -7.37
C GLU A 159 10.25 2.88 -7.05
N TYR A 160 9.36 3.28 -7.95
CA TYR A 160 7.91 3.10 -7.81
C TYR A 160 7.39 2.08 -8.80
N ILE A 161 6.73 1.03 -8.31
CA ILE A 161 6.16 -0.05 -9.14
C ILE A 161 4.65 -0.11 -8.95
N PRO A 162 3.85 0.33 -9.95
CA PRO A 162 2.40 0.30 -9.89
C PRO A 162 1.84 -1.12 -10.04
N LEU A 163 0.93 -1.51 -9.14
CA LEU A 163 0.11 -2.73 -9.24
C LEU A 163 -1.38 -2.40 -9.29
N PRO A 164 -2.19 -3.16 -10.07
CA PRO A 164 -3.63 -2.97 -10.09
C PRO A 164 -4.25 -3.42 -8.76
N HIS A 165 -5.47 -2.93 -8.47
CA HIS A 165 -6.21 -3.44 -7.33
C HIS A 165 -6.70 -4.87 -7.60
N SER A 166 -6.54 -5.76 -6.63
CA SER A 166 -6.81 -7.20 -6.75
C SER A 166 -8.27 -7.60 -6.44
N SER A 167 -9.15 -6.64 -6.07
CA SER A 167 -10.54 -6.96 -5.75
C SER A 167 -11.34 -7.41 -6.97
N GLY A 168 -12.32 -8.27 -6.75
CA GLY A 168 -13.27 -8.70 -7.80
C GLY A 168 -14.11 -7.57 -8.38
N ALA A 169 -14.22 -6.42 -7.70
CA ALA A 169 -14.86 -5.22 -8.22
C ALA A 169 -14.01 -4.49 -9.29
N SER A 170 -12.73 -4.81 -9.39
CA SER A 170 -11.85 -4.26 -10.42
C SER A 170 -12.01 -5.07 -11.71
N THR A 171 -12.62 -4.49 -12.73
CA THR A 171 -12.78 -5.13 -14.05
C THR A 171 -11.51 -5.04 -14.91
N TRP A 172 -10.49 -4.30 -14.48
CA TRP A 172 -9.28 -4.05 -15.26
C TRP A 172 -8.55 -5.34 -15.66
N LEU A 173 -8.49 -6.34 -14.78
CA LEU A 173 -7.87 -7.64 -15.04
C LEU A 173 -8.71 -8.58 -15.90
N ASN A 174 -9.94 -8.19 -16.28
CA ASN A 174 -10.76 -9.00 -17.18
C ASN A 174 -10.21 -9.00 -18.62
N LEU A 175 -9.49 -7.96 -19.00
CA LEU A 175 -8.84 -7.86 -20.30
C LEU A 175 -7.52 -8.64 -20.32
N PRO A 176 -7.30 -9.54 -21.31
CA PRO A 176 -6.08 -10.35 -21.41
C PRO A 176 -4.78 -9.53 -21.42
N GLU A 177 -4.76 -8.42 -22.17
CA GLU A 177 -3.61 -7.51 -22.26
C GLU A 177 -3.22 -6.91 -20.89
N ASN A 178 -4.19 -6.71 -20.01
CA ASN A 178 -3.94 -6.19 -18.67
C ASN A 178 -3.36 -7.24 -17.72
N ARG A 179 -3.63 -8.54 -17.98
CA ARG A 179 -2.95 -9.63 -17.26
C ARG A 179 -1.47 -9.70 -17.59
N GLY A 180 -1.12 -9.55 -18.88
CA GLY A 180 0.28 -9.47 -19.29
C GLY A 180 1.01 -8.26 -18.66
N ARG A 181 0.33 -7.12 -18.51
CA ARG A 181 0.89 -5.96 -17.79
C ARG A 181 1.11 -6.23 -16.31
N LEU A 182 0.22 -6.97 -15.66
CA LEU A 182 0.43 -7.41 -14.28
C LEU A 182 1.64 -8.34 -14.17
N GLU A 183 1.81 -9.29 -15.09
CA GLU A 183 2.97 -10.19 -15.11
C GLU A 183 4.28 -9.41 -15.24
N LEU A 184 4.34 -8.42 -16.13
CA LEU A 184 5.48 -7.51 -16.26
C LEU A 184 5.74 -6.75 -14.96
N ALA A 185 4.70 -6.21 -14.31
CA ALA A 185 4.85 -5.49 -13.05
C ALA A 185 5.37 -6.40 -11.92
N LEU A 186 4.90 -7.65 -11.85
CA LEU A 186 5.39 -8.62 -10.87
C LEU A 186 6.84 -9.06 -11.15
N ASP A 187 7.24 -9.13 -12.41
CA ASP A 187 8.64 -9.36 -12.76
C ASP A 187 9.52 -8.18 -12.33
N GLN A 188 9.08 -6.94 -12.52
CA GLN A 188 9.78 -5.75 -12.02
C GLN A 188 9.95 -5.80 -10.50
N VAL A 189 8.91 -6.17 -9.74
CA VAL A 189 8.99 -6.36 -8.28
C VAL A 189 10.02 -7.45 -7.94
N ARG A 190 10.06 -8.56 -8.71
CA ARG A 190 11.05 -9.63 -8.53
C ARG A 190 12.45 -9.14 -8.77
N GLN A 191 12.70 -8.41 -9.86
CA GLN A 191 14.03 -7.87 -10.21
C GLN A 191 14.52 -6.89 -9.14
N ALA A 192 13.65 -5.98 -8.68
CA ALA A 192 13.96 -5.07 -7.59
C ALA A 192 14.35 -5.83 -6.31
N ARG A 193 13.61 -6.90 -5.96
CA ARG A 193 13.94 -7.76 -4.81
C ARG A 193 15.30 -8.43 -4.94
N LEU A 194 15.61 -9.00 -6.10
CA LEU A 194 16.91 -9.65 -6.35
C LEU A 194 18.06 -8.65 -6.24
N LYS A 195 17.89 -7.43 -6.74
CA LYS A 195 18.86 -6.34 -6.60
C LYS A 195 19.10 -6.00 -5.14
N THR A 196 18.05 -5.74 -4.36
CA THR A 196 18.15 -5.40 -2.93
C THR A 196 18.87 -6.49 -2.13
N ILE A 197 18.59 -7.78 -2.44
CA ILE A 197 19.29 -8.90 -1.80
C ILE A 197 20.77 -8.89 -2.18
N ALA A 198 21.12 -8.70 -3.45
CA ALA A 198 22.51 -8.64 -3.89
C ALA A 198 23.29 -7.52 -3.20
N ASP A 199 22.68 -6.32 -3.08
CA ASP A 199 23.29 -5.16 -2.46
C ASP A 199 23.54 -5.37 -0.95
N SER A 200 22.67 -6.16 -0.26
CA SER A 200 22.86 -6.52 1.15
C SER A 200 24.02 -7.46 1.45
N PHE A 201 24.57 -8.14 0.45
CA PHE A 201 25.77 -8.98 0.58
C PHE A 201 27.09 -8.22 0.32
N ILE A 202 27.01 -6.98 -0.17
CA ILE A 202 28.17 -6.16 -0.54
C ILE A 202 28.44 -5.06 0.52
N SER A 203 27.45 -4.74 1.34
CA SER A 203 27.51 -3.77 2.44
C SER A 203 27.92 -4.39 3.77
#